data_538ff1b478dfb4288fb14c911a096140
#
_entry.id   538ff1b478dfb4288fb14c911a096140
#
_cell.length_a   1.000
_cell.length_b   1.000
_cell.length_c   1.000
_cell.angle_alpha   90.00
_cell.angle_beta   90.00
_cell.angle_gamma   90.00
#
_symmetry.space_group_name_H-M   'P 1'
#
loop_
_entity.id
_entity.type
_entity.pdbx_description
1 polymer ?
#
loop_
_entity_poly.entity_id
_entity_poly.type
_entity_poly.pdbx_seq_one_letter_code
_entity_poly.pdbx_strand_id
1 'polypeptide(L)'
;FSNCSGHSAVIPAALTTSDSNLMADRNYQIGAAHFYARDYDEARTIFLKIANDKNSRWHSIAPYLAARCLIRKAAFAGPEGGYDPALLAQAEKELQQVTTDPEMAAVRNAAQGMLNHVEFYLHPEARFQQLANTLMQSGASSGFAQDIWDYRQLFRQGRVAPENDLTDWLRTFTSSNHVHALERWRKTKSTPWLLAAIASAQSKDSDAAELIMAATAI
;
A
#
# COMPACT_ATOMS: atom_id res chain seq x y z
N PHE A 1 -26.84 1.09 8.82
CA PHE A 1 -25.69 0.26 9.22
C PHE A 1 -26.05 -1.20 9.56
N SER A 2 -27.28 -1.63 9.33
CA SER A 2 -27.71 -3.04 9.49
C SER A 2 -27.18 -3.98 8.39
N ASN A 3 -26.46 -3.46 7.39
CA ASN A 3 -25.99 -4.23 6.23
C ASN A 3 -24.57 -4.81 6.36
N CYS A 4 -23.93 -4.72 7.51
CA CYS A 4 -22.59 -5.30 7.72
C CYS A 4 -22.59 -6.83 7.93
N SER A 5 -23.77 -7.48 7.92
CA SER A 5 -23.93 -8.90 8.26
C SER A 5 -23.90 -9.88 7.06
N GLY A 6 -23.47 -9.43 5.88
CA GLY A 6 -23.31 -10.32 4.70
C GLY A 6 -24.60 -10.49 3.89
N HIS A 7 -24.88 -11.72 3.42
CA HIS A 7 -25.90 -12.05 2.40
C HIS A 7 -27.36 -11.59 2.67
N SER A 8 -27.67 -11.00 3.82
CA SER A 8 -28.99 -10.44 4.16
C SER A 8 -29.10 -8.92 3.98
N ALA A 9 -28.18 -8.30 3.26
CA ALA A 9 -28.21 -6.87 3.02
C ALA A 9 -29.46 -6.45 2.24
N VAL A 10 -30.21 -5.48 2.78
CA VAL A 10 -31.34 -4.88 2.07
C VAL A 10 -30.81 -3.84 1.09
N ILE A 11 -31.02 -4.10 -0.20
CA ILE A 11 -30.64 -3.14 -1.24
C ILE A 11 -31.70 -2.04 -1.29
N PRO A 12 -31.36 -0.75 -1.15
CA PRO A 12 -32.31 0.34 -1.24
C PRO A 12 -32.97 0.41 -2.63
N ALA A 13 -34.25 0.67 -2.70
CA ALA A 13 -34.92 0.90 -3.97
C ALA A 13 -34.38 2.18 -4.65
N ALA A 14 -34.38 2.18 -5.99
CA ALA A 14 -34.02 3.37 -6.75
C ALA A 14 -34.98 4.54 -6.37
N LEU A 15 -34.46 5.76 -6.40
CA LEU A 15 -35.22 6.96 -6.09
C LEU A 15 -35.60 7.67 -7.39
N THR A 16 -36.89 7.99 -7.55
CA THR A 16 -37.36 8.85 -8.62
C THR A 16 -37.59 10.26 -8.04
N THR A 17 -36.71 11.20 -8.41
CA THR A 17 -36.74 12.59 -7.94
C THR A 17 -36.13 13.52 -8.99
N SER A 18 -36.58 14.78 -8.98
CA SER A 18 -35.92 15.84 -9.75
C SER A 18 -34.66 16.42 -9.08
N ASP A 19 -34.43 16.08 -7.80
CA ASP A 19 -33.21 16.48 -7.09
C ASP A 19 -32.04 15.56 -7.48
N SER A 20 -31.13 16.11 -8.27
CA SER A 20 -29.97 15.40 -8.77
C SER A 20 -29.00 14.95 -7.65
N ASN A 21 -28.89 15.70 -6.55
CA ASN A 21 -28.04 15.35 -5.42
C ASN A 21 -28.60 14.16 -4.65
N LEU A 22 -29.90 14.16 -4.38
CA LEU A 22 -30.57 13.02 -3.75
C LEU A 22 -30.50 11.76 -4.62
N MET A 23 -30.60 11.90 -5.93
CA MET A 23 -30.46 10.79 -6.86
C MET A 23 -29.00 10.25 -6.86
N ALA A 24 -27.99 11.13 -6.88
CA ALA A 24 -26.59 10.74 -6.79
C ALA A 24 -26.27 10.00 -5.49
N ASP A 25 -26.79 10.49 -4.35
CA ASP A 25 -26.64 9.86 -3.04
C ASP A 25 -27.28 8.48 -2.98
N ARG A 26 -28.47 8.34 -3.58
CA ARG A 26 -29.17 7.05 -3.65
C ARG A 26 -28.40 6.05 -4.51
N ASN A 27 -27.88 6.45 -5.66
CA ASN A 27 -27.08 5.59 -6.51
C ASN A 27 -25.81 5.11 -5.79
N TYR A 28 -25.14 6.02 -5.05
CA TYR A 28 -24.00 5.65 -4.20
C TYR A 28 -24.40 4.64 -3.11
N GLN A 29 -25.52 4.87 -2.41
CA GLN A 29 -26.04 3.96 -1.38
C GLN A 29 -26.34 2.57 -1.93
N ILE A 30 -26.94 2.48 -3.14
CA ILE A 30 -27.22 1.20 -3.79
C ILE A 30 -25.91 0.46 -4.12
N GLY A 31 -24.93 1.14 -4.72
CA GLY A 31 -23.61 0.55 -5.00
C GLY A 31 -22.92 0.07 -3.74
N ALA A 32 -22.96 0.86 -2.66
CA ALA A 32 -22.40 0.49 -1.37
C ALA A 32 -23.15 -0.71 -0.74
N ALA A 33 -24.47 -0.78 -0.86
CA ALA A 33 -25.26 -1.90 -0.36
C ALA A 33 -24.88 -3.20 -1.07
N HIS A 34 -24.77 -3.20 -2.40
CA HIS A 34 -24.27 -4.36 -3.17
C HIS A 34 -22.86 -4.77 -2.75
N PHE A 35 -21.95 -3.79 -2.55
CA PHE A 35 -20.59 -4.09 -2.08
C PHE A 35 -20.58 -4.84 -0.75
N TYR A 36 -21.36 -4.38 0.23
CA TYR A 36 -21.46 -5.04 1.54
C TYR A 36 -22.27 -6.35 1.50
N ALA A 37 -23.17 -6.51 0.51
CA ALA A 37 -23.83 -7.77 0.22
C ALA A 37 -22.94 -8.81 -0.47
N ARG A 38 -21.68 -8.44 -0.80
CA ARG A 38 -20.72 -9.24 -1.58
C ARG A 38 -21.10 -9.45 -3.05
N ASP A 39 -22.06 -8.66 -3.54
CA ASP A 39 -22.43 -8.60 -4.95
C ASP A 39 -21.51 -7.59 -5.67
N TYR A 40 -20.22 -8.00 -5.80
CA TYR A 40 -19.17 -7.09 -6.26
C TYR A 40 -19.31 -6.69 -7.73
N ASP A 41 -19.91 -7.53 -8.56
CA ASP A 41 -20.10 -7.24 -9.98
C ASP A 41 -21.14 -6.13 -10.18
N GLU A 42 -22.28 -6.23 -9.48
CA GLU A 42 -23.30 -5.18 -9.55
C GLU A 42 -22.83 -3.88 -8.86
N ALA A 43 -22.19 -3.99 -7.69
CA ALA A 43 -21.57 -2.83 -7.03
C ALA A 43 -20.62 -2.09 -7.98
N ARG A 44 -19.74 -2.83 -8.66
CA ARG A 44 -18.77 -2.28 -9.62
C ARG A 44 -19.48 -1.60 -10.79
N THR A 45 -20.51 -2.24 -11.36
CA THR A 45 -21.30 -1.68 -12.46
C THR A 45 -21.90 -0.34 -12.07
N ILE A 46 -22.45 -0.23 -10.86
CA ILE A 46 -23.03 1.00 -10.35
C ILE A 46 -21.95 2.07 -10.13
N PHE A 47 -20.83 1.74 -9.51
CA PHE A 47 -19.74 2.70 -9.31
C PHE A 47 -19.14 3.19 -10.63
N LEU A 48 -19.03 2.35 -11.66
CA LEU A 48 -18.60 2.79 -12.99
C LEU A 48 -19.62 3.73 -13.66
N LYS A 49 -20.92 3.51 -13.47
CA LYS A 49 -21.95 4.47 -13.93
C LYS A 49 -21.79 5.81 -13.23
N ILE A 50 -21.57 5.82 -11.89
CA ILE A 50 -21.33 7.04 -11.12
C ILE A 50 -20.04 7.74 -11.58
N ALA A 51 -18.96 6.99 -11.87
CA ALA A 51 -17.71 7.53 -12.38
C ALA A 51 -17.85 8.24 -13.73
N ASN A 52 -18.79 7.79 -14.57
CA ASN A 52 -19.05 8.39 -15.87
C ASN A 52 -20.04 9.58 -15.82
N ASP A 53 -20.69 9.79 -14.69
CA ASP A 53 -21.61 10.93 -14.49
C ASP A 53 -20.86 12.12 -13.87
N LYS A 54 -20.38 13.02 -14.70
CA LYS A 54 -19.67 14.24 -14.29
C LYS A 54 -20.48 15.18 -13.38
N ASN A 55 -21.81 15.04 -13.35
CA ASN A 55 -22.69 15.82 -12.48
C ASN A 55 -22.86 15.18 -11.10
N SER A 56 -22.45 13.94 -10.94
CA SER A 56 -22.51 13.28 -9.64
C SER A 56 -21.42 13.80 -8.71
N ARG A 57 -21.81 14.22 -7.50
CA ARG A 57 -20.85 14.60 -6.46
C ARG A 57 -19.93 13.44 -6.02
N TRP A 58 -20.29 12.21 -6.36
CA TRP A 58 -19.52 10.98 -6.10
C TRP A 58 -18.61 10.56 -7.25
N HIS A 59 -18.63 11.30 -8.36
CA HIS A 59 -17.87 11.04 -9.56
C HIS A 59 -16.37 10.75 -9.26
N SER A 60 -15.73 11.61 -8.47
CA SER A 60 -14.28 11.52 -8.23
C SER A 60 -13.85 10.34 -7.32
N ILE A 61 -14.74 9.81 -6.50
CA ILE A 61 -14.43 8.64 -5.65
C ILE A 61 -14.83 7.31 -6.31
N ALA A 62 -15.74 7.34 -7.25
CA ALA A 62 -16.37 6.14 -7.80
C ALA A 62 -15.36 5.20 -8.53
N PRO A 63 -14.35 5.66 -9.28
CA PRO A 63 -13.34 4.78 -9.87
C PRO A 63 -12.55 3.98 -8.83
N TYR A 64 -12.19 4.63 -7.71
CA TYR A 64 -11.53 3.96 -6.59
C TYR A 64 -12.42 2.87 -5.97
N LEU A 65 -13.73 3.12 -5.83
CA LEU A 65 -14.69 2.15 -5.31
C LEU A 65 -14.90 0.97 -6.28
N ALA A 66 -14.90 1.23 -7.58
CA ALA A 66 -14.97 0.19 -8.60
C ALA A 66 -13.74 -0.75 -8.54
N ALA A 67 -12.54 -0.20 -8.39
CA ALA A 67 -11.33 -1.00 -8.20
C ALA A 67 -11.37 -1.82 -6.89
N ARG A 68 -11.92 -1.26 -5.80
CA ARG A 68 -12.11 -2.00 -4.54
C ARG A 68 -13.03 -3.21 -4.70
N CYS A 69 -14.05 -3.14 -5.57
CA CYS A 69 -14.91 -4.29 -5.87
C CYS A 69 -14.09 -5.45 -6.46
N LEU A 70 -13.15 -5.17 -7.38
CA LEU A 70 -12.28 -6.18 -7.94
C LEU A 70 -11.39 -6.85 -6.89
N ILE A 71 -10.77 -6.06 -6.00
CA ILE A 71 -9.92 -6.58 -4.92
C ILE A 71 -10.73 -7.50 -3.99
N ARG A 72 -11.94 -7.07 -3.61
CA ARG A 72 -12.80 -7.88 -2.76
C ARG A 72 -13.26 -9.16 -3.47
N LYS A 73 -13.63 -9.07 -4.75
CA LYS A 73 -13.96 -10.24 -5.56
C LYS A 73 -12.77 -11.19 -5.67
N ALA A 74 -11.57 -10.68 -5.92
CA ALA A 74 -10.34 -11.47 -6.00
C ALA A 74 -10.10 -12.29 -4.73
N ALA A 75 -10.34 -11.71 -3.56
CA ALA A 75 -10.14 -12.36 -2.26
C ALA A 75 -11.10 -13.56 -2.01
N PHE A 76 -12.23 -13.62 -2.74
CA PHE A 76 -13.20 -14.73 -2.63
C PHE A 76 -13.15 -15.71 -3.81
N ALA A 77 -12.53 -15.31 -4.93
CA ALA A 77 -12.41 -16.12 -6.14
C ALA A 77 -11.06 -16.86 -6.25
N GLY A 78 -10.09 -16.45 -5.43
CA GLY A 78 -8.76 -17.06 -5.44
C GLY A 78 -8.71 -18.46 -4.81
N PRO A 79 -7.61 -19.20 -5.04
CA PRO A 79 -7.37 -20.48 -4.34
C PRO A 79 -7.28 -20.28 -2.83
N GLU A 80 -7.37 -21.35 -2.06
CA GLU A 80 -7.39 -21.30 -0.58
C GLU A 80 -6.34 -20.36 0.01
N GLY A 81 -6.82 -19.28 0.67
CA GLY A 81 -5.97 -18.27 1.31
C GLY A 81 -5.28 -17.28 0.39
N GLY A 82 -5.56 -17.32 -0.92
CA GLY A 82 -4.98 -16.43 -1.93
C GLY A 82 -6.00 -15.54 -2.62
N TYR A 83 -5.51 -14.73 -3.56
CA TYR A 83 -6.31 -13.84 -4.40
C TYR A 83 -6.30 -14.35 -5.86
N ASP A 84 -7.39 -14.08 -6.59
CA ASP A 84 -7.39 -14.25 -8.04
C ASP A 84 -6.44 -13.20 -8.69
N PRO A 85 -5.35 -13.65 -9.35
CA PRO A 85 -4.36 -12.73 -9.87
C PRO A 85 -4.86 -11.91 -11.07
N ALA A 86 -5.81 -12.42 -11.86
CA ALA A 86 -6.35 -11.68 -13.00
C ALA A 86 -7.22 -10.50 -12.53
N LEU A 87 -8.03 -10.70 -11.51
CA LEU A 87 -8.83 -9.64 -10.90
C LEU A 87 -7.94 -8.60 -10.20
N LEU A 88 -6.87 -9.04 -9.53
CA LEU A 88 -5.90 -8.10 -8.94
C LEU A 88 -5.17 -7.29 -10.00
N ALA A 89 -4.74 -7.89 -11.12
CA ALA A 89 -4.08 -7.17 -12.21
C ALA A 89 -5.01 -6.12 -12.85
N GLN A 90 -6.29 -6.42 -12.96
CA GLN A 90 -7.27 -5.43 -13.40
C GLN A 90 -7.40 -4.29 -12.39
N ALA A 91 -7.48 -4.61 -11.09
CA ALA A 91 -7.55 -3.60 -10.02
C ALA A 91 -6.30 -2.72 -9.99
N GLU A 92 -5.11 -3.31 -10.17
CA GLU A 92 -3.84 -2.58 -10.26
C GLU A 92 -3.88 -1.50 -11.34
N LYS A 93 -4.27 -1.88 -12.57
CA LYS A 93 -4.37 -0.94 -13.69
C LYS A 93 -5.34 0.20 -13.40
N GLU A 94 -6.49 -0.09 -12.82
CA GLU A 94 -7.50 0.92 -12.49
C GLU A 94 -7.03 1.85 -11.36
N LEU A 95 -6.38 1.32 -10.32
CA LEU A 95 -5.81 2.12 -9.24
C LEU A 95 -4.65 3.01 -9.71
N GLN A 96 -3.81 2.54 -10.63
CA GLN A 96 -2.76 3.36 -11.25
C GLN A 96 -3.37 4.57 -11.97
N GLN A 97 -4.48 4.40 -12.68
CA GLN A 97 -5.19 5.52 -13.30
C GLN A 97 -5.70 6.50 -12.25
N VAL A 98 -6.32 6.02 -11.16
CA VAL A 98 -6.81 6.87 -10.06
C VAL A 98 -5.66 7.65 -9.39
N THR A 99 -4.50 7.03 -9.19
CA THR A 99 -3.36 7.70 -8.52
C THR A 99 -2.72 8.78 -9.37
N THR A 100 -2.82 8.68 -10.71
CA THR A 100 -2.22 9.65 -11.65
C THR A 100 -3.18 10.73 -12.13
N ASP A 101 -4.51 10.52 -12.00
CA ASP A 101 -5.52 11.47 -12.45
C ASP A 101 -5.62 12.66 -11.48
N PRO A 102 -5.44 13.92 -11.95
CA PRO A 102 -5.60 15.11 -11.11
C PRO A 102 -7.03 15.27 -10.53
N GLU A 103 -8.07 14.84 -11.25
CA GLU A 103 -9.46 14.93 -10.78
C GLU A 103 -9.73 14.03 -9.57
N MET A 104 -8.88 13.02 -9.34
CA MET A 104 -8.99 12.04 -8.25
C MET A 104 -8.12 12.39 -7.03
N ALA A 105 -7.61 13.62 -6.93
CA ALA A 105 -6.68 14.03 -5.87
C ALA A 105 -7.16 13.70 -4.44
N ALA A 106 -8.47 13.85 -4.18
CA ALA A 106 -9.07 13.57 -2.87
C ALA A 106 -8.94 12.10 -2.42
N VAL A 107 -8.85 11.16 -3.36
CA VAL A 107 -8.78 9.71 -3.06
C VAL A 107 -7.42 9.10 -3.37
N ARG A 108 -6.47 9.89 -3.86
CA ARG A 108 -5.14 9.43 -4.30
C ARG A 108 -4.41 8.63 -3.23
N ASN A 109 -4.36 9.12 -1.99
CA ASN A 109 -3.68 8.42 -0.90
C ASN A 109 -4.35 7.09 -0.56
N ALA A 110 -5.69 7.03 -0.58
CA ALA A 110 -6.44 5.81 -0.37
C ALA A 110 -6.23 4.80 -1.51
N ALA A 111 -6.20 5.28 -2.75
CA ALA A 111 -5.92 4.47 -3.93
C ALA A 111 -4.48 3.93 -3.90
N GLN A 112 -3.50 4.75 -3.49
CA GLN A 112 -2.12 4.30 -3.32
C GLN A 112 -2.00 3.21 -2.25
N GLY A 113 -2.70 3.33 -1.12
CA GLY A 113 -2.74 2.28 -0.11
C GLY A 113 -3.32 0.96 -0.64
N MET A 114 -4.37 1.02 -1.47
CA MET A 114 -4.92 -0.17 -2.14
C MET A 114 -3.98 -0.73 -3.21
N LEU A 115 -3.28 0.13 -3.94
CA LEU A 115 -2.27 -0.27 -4.92
C LEU A 115 -1.12 -1.02 -4.23
N ASN A 116 -0.60 -0.50 -3.14
CA ASN A 116 0.42 -1.17 -2.33
C ASN A 116 -0.03 -2.57 -1.86
N HIS A 117 -1.31 -2.69 -1.47
CA HIS A 117 -1.88 -3.98 -1.09
C HIS A 117 -1.95 -4.95 -2.28
N VAL A 118 -2.34 -4.49 -3.46
CA VAL A 118 -2.37 -5.31 -4.69
C VAL A 118 -0.96 -5.75 -5.07
N GLU A 119 0.02 -4.83 -5.06
CA GLU A 119 1.43 -5.12 -5.35
C GLU A 119 2.03 -6.16 -4.38
N PHE A 120 1.64 -6.12 -3.11
CA PHE A 120 2.07 -7.11 -2.10
C PHE A 120 1.74 -8.56 -2.54
N TYR A 121 0.63 -8.78 -3.22
CA TYR A 121 0.20 -10.10 -3.69
C TYR A 121 0.65 -10.43 -5.11
N LEU A 122 0.62 -9.48 -6.03
CA LEU A 122 0.99 -9.68 -7.43
C LEU A 122 2.50 -9.65 -7.68
N HIS A 123 3.20 -8.72 -7.03
CA HIS A 123 4.60 -8.41 -7.29
C HIS A 123 5.43 -8.43 -5.99
N PRO A 124 5.40 -9.54 -5.21
CA PRO A 124 6.00 -9.58 -3.87
C PRO A 124 7.49 -9.22 -3.87
N GLU A 125 8.26 -9.65 -4.87
CA GLU A 125 9.69 -9.36 -4.97
C GLU A 125 9.93 -7.86 -5.22
N ALA A 126 9.24 -7.27 -6.20
CA ALA A 126 9.37 -5.84 -6.51
C ALA A 126 8.93 -4.97 -5.31
N ARG A 127 7.82 -5.35 -4.66
CA ARG A 127 7.32 -4.66 -3.47
C ARG A 127 8.30 -4.76 -2.30
N PHE A 128 8.93 -5.91 -2.09
CA PHE A 128 9.92 -6.11 -1.05
C PHE A 128 11.15 -5.21 -1.24
N GLN A 129 11.68 -5.12 -2.48
CA GLN A 129 12.78 -4.22 -2.81
C GLN A 129 12.40 -2.74 -2.65
N GLN A 130 11.20 -2.36 -3.08
CA GLN A 130 10.68 -1.01 -2.90
C GLN A 130 10.58 -0.63 -1.42
N LEU A 131 10.03 -1.53 -0.58
CA LEU A 131 9.91 -1.33 0.86
C LEU A 131 11.29 -1.19 1.52
N ALA A 132 12.26 -2.04 1.13
CA ALA A 132 13.62 -1.94 1.62
C ALA A 132 14.22 -0.56 1.33
N ASN A 133 14.08 -0.07 0.11
CA ASN A 133 14.57 1.25 -0.30
C ASN A 133 13.88 2.37 0.47
N THR A 134 12.54 2.31 0.62
CA THR A 134 11.76 3.32 1.34
C THR A 134 12.14 3.38 2.82
N LEU A 135 12.28 2.22 3.48
CA LEU A 135 12.60 2.13 4.90
C LEU A 135 14.06 2.55 5.23
N MET A 136 14.95 2.49 4.23
CA MET A 136 16.34 2.96 4.37
C MET A 136 16.50 4.47 4.14
N GLN A 137 15.45 5.16 3.67
CA GLN A 137 15.48 6.62 3.49
C GLN A 137 15.27 7.33 4.83
N SER A 138 15.78 8.56 4.93
CA SER A 138 15.54 9.41 6.09
C SER A 138 14.12 9.98 6.09
N GLY A 139 13.44 9.87 7.23
CA GLY A 139 12.09 10.41 7.44
C GLY A 139 11.00 9.34 7.39
N ALA A 140 10.17 9.32 8.45
CA ALA A 140 9.01 8.45 8.51
C ALA A 140 7.88 9.01 7.65
N SER A 141 7.42 8.22 6.68
CA SER A 141 6.19 8.51 5.92
C SER A 141 4.94 8.26 6.75
N SER A 142 3.80 8.78 6.34
CA SER A 142 2.51 8.48 6.96
C SER A 142 2.13 6.98 6.90
N GLY A 143 2.78 6.21 6.01
CA GLY A 143 2.62 4.76 5.85
C GLY A 143 3.66 3.91 6.55
N PHE A 144 4.60 4.50 7.29
CA PHE A 144 5.80 3.83 7.82
C PHE A 144 5.50 2.54 8.61
N ALA A 145 4.50 2.55 9.48
CA ALA A 145 4.12 1.37 10.24
C ALA A 145 3.61 0.22 9.36
N GLN A 146 2.84 0.55 8.32
CA GLN A 146 2.35 -0.43 7.35
C GLN A 146 3.50 -0.96 6.49
N ASP A 147 4.43 -0.10 6.07
CA ASP A 147 5.60 -0.50 5.27
C ASP A 147 6.50 -1.48 6.04
N ILE A 148 6.72 -1.26 7.35
CA ILE A 148 7.44 -2.22 8.21
C ILE A 148 6.67 -3.54 8.31
N TRP A 149 5.35 -3.48 8.48
CA TRP A 149 4.53 -4.68 8.59
C TRP A 149 4.57 -5.50 7.30
N ASP A 150 4.38 -4.85 6.14
CA ASP A 150 4.43 -5.47 4.81
C ASP A 150 5.79 -6.12 4.56
N TYR A 151 6.90 -5.38 4.83
CA TYR A 151 8.25 -5.89 4.70
C TYR A 151 8.48 -7.17 5.50
N ARG A 152 8.08 -7.15 6.78
CA ARG A 152 8.20 -8.32 7.67
C ARG A 152 7.36 -9.50 7.19
N GLN A 153 6.16 -9.28 6.69
CA GLN A 153 5.29 -10.34 6.19
C GLN A 153 5.88 -11.00 4.94
N LEU A 154 6.33 -10.21 3.96
CA LEU A 154 6.98 -10.72 2.75
C LEU A 154 8.22 -11.56 3.11
N PHE A 155 9.06 -11.06 4.00
CA PHE A 155 10.25 -11.76 4.47
C PHE A 155 9.90 -13.10 5.15
N ARG A 156 8.92 -13.09 6.06
CA ARG A 156 8.52 -14.28 6.84
C ARG A 156 7.84 -15.36 6.01
N GLN A 157 7.13 -14.97 4.96
CA GLN A 157 6.43 -15.91 4.07
C GLN A 157 7.40 -16.67 3.14
N GLY A 158 8.67 -16.30 3.09
CA GLY A 158 9.67 -16.92 2.20
C GLY A 158 9.34 -16.75 0.70
N ARG A 159 8.55 -15.74 0.37
CA ARG A 159 8.10 -15.46 -1.01
C ARG A 159 9.08 -14.60 -1.79
N VAL A 160 10.12 -14.11 -1.14
CA VAL A 160 11.05 -13.12 -1.69
C VAL A 160 12.49 -13.53 -1.38
N ALA A 161 13.41 -13.16 -2.26
CA ALA A 161 14.84 -13.31 -2.01
C ALA A 161 15.27 -12.28 -0.94
N PRO A 162 15.97 -12.70 0.13
CA PRO A 162 16.29 -11.84 1.27
C PRO A 162 17.43 -10.85 1.01
N GLU A 163 17.99 -10.83 -0.18
CA GLU A 163 19.18 -10.03 -0.54
C GLU A 163 18.78 -8.61 -0.92
N ASN A 164 18.78 -7.70 0.05
CA ASN A 164 18.67 -6.26 -0.18
C ASN A 164 19.40 -5.46 0.91
N ASP A 165 19.53 -4.15 0.70
CA ASP A 165 20.32 -3.27 1.57
C ASP A 165 19.77 -3.22 3.01
N LEU A 166 18.45 -3.23 3.19
CA LEU A 166 17.81 -3.24 4.52
C LEU A 166 18.08 -4.57 5.26
N THR A 167 17.98 -5.71 4.58
CA THR A 167 18.27 -7.01 5.19
C THR A 167 19.75 -7.10 5.59
N ASP A 168 20.66 -6.63 4.73
CA ASP A 168 22.09 -6.56 5.02
C ASP A 168 22.36 -5.66 6.24
N TRP A 169 21.74 -4.48 6.27
CA TRP A 169 21.83 -3.56 7.40
C TRP A 169 21.30 -4.19 8.71
N LEU A 170 20.12 -4.84 8.68
CA LEU A 170 19.54 -5.49 9.86
C LEU A 170 20.45 -6.61 10.40
N ARG A 171 21.01 -7.45 9.52
CA ARG A 171 21.97 -8.50 9.91
C ARG A 171 23.22 -7.91 10.51
N THR A 172 23.79 -6.89 9.88
CA THR A 172 25.00 -6.19 10.32
C THR A 172 24.79 -5.54 11.68
N PHE A 173 23.67 -4.81 11.85
CA PHE A 173 23.32 -4.14 13.09
C PHE A 173 23.12 -5.15 14.25
N THR A 174 22.40 -6.25 14.03
CA THR A 174 22.13 -7.26 15.05
C THR A 174 23.34 -8.09 15.43
N SER A 175 24.29 -8.29 14.50
CA SER A 175 25.54 -9.00 14.74
C SER A 175 26.65 -8.09 15.25
N SER A 176 26.44 -6.78 15.34
CA SER A 176 27.45 -5.77 15.68
C SER A 176 28.72 -5.88 14.81
N ASN A 177 28.55 -6.15 13.51
CA ASN A 177 29.66 -6.30 12.57
C ASN A 177 30.18 -4.93 12.14
N HIS A 178 31.07 -4.37 12.96
CA HIS A 178 31.62 -3.03 12.77
C HIS A 178 32.36 -2.86 11.44
N VAL A 179 33.17 -3.80 11.05
CA VAL A 179 33.98 -3.73 9.82
C VAL A 179 33.06 -3.59 8.61
N HIS A 180 32.06 -4.46 8.51
CA HIS A 180 31.11 -4.41 7.39
C HIS A 180 30.28 -3.12 7.41
N ALA A 181 29.80 -2.68 8.57
CA ALA A 181 29.04 -1.42 8.71
C ALA A 181 29.86 -0.22 8.23
N LEU A 182 31.14 -0.15 8.62
CA LEU A 182 32.04 0.92 8.24
C LEU A 182 32.35 0.92 6.73
N GLU A 183 32.60 -0.24 6.13
CA GLU A 183 32.77 -0.38 4.67
C GLU A 183 31.55 0.08 3.90
N ARG A 184 30.36 -0.36 4.32
CA ARG A 184 29.11 0.02 3.70
C ARG A 184 28.86 1.53 3.82
N TRP A 185 29.09 2.12 5.00
CA TRP A 185 28.98 3.56 5.18
C TRP A 185 29.96 4.35 4.30
N ARG A 186 31.24 3.95 4.29
CA ARG A 186 32.25 4.62 3.45
C ARG A 186 31.89 4.61 1.97
N LYS A 187 31.28 3.50 1.50
CA LYS A 187 30.82 3.33 0.12
C LYS A 187 29.56 4.15 -0.20
N THR A 188 28.57 4.16 0.69
CA THR A 188 27.24 4.72 0.41
C THR A 188 27.03 6.11 0.96
N LYS A 189 27.77 6.48 2.01
CA LYS A 189 27.60 7.71 2.80
C LYS A 189 26.19 7.88 3.36
N SER A 190 25.42 6.80 3.47
CA SER A 190 24.05 6.85 3.96
C SER A 190 23.98 6.87 5.50
N THR A 191 23.01 7.60 6.03
CA THR A 191 22.76 7.73 7.48
C THR A 191 22.51 6.39 8.18
N PRO A 192 21.70 5.44 7.64
CA PRO A 192 21.52 4.13 8.27
C PRO A 192 22.83 3.38 8.46
N TRP A 193 23.70 3.36 7.45
CA TRP A 193 25.01 2.69 7.57
C TRP A 193 25.96 3.40 8.53
N LEU A 194 25.90 4.74 8.61
CA LEU A 194 26.64 5.48 9.65
C LEU A 194 26.16 5.08 11.04
N LEU A 195 24.83 4.98 11.24
CA LEU A 195 24.28 4.56 12.52
C LEU A 195 24.74 3.15 12.91
N ALA A 196 24.75 2.20 11.98
CA ALA A 196 25.23 0.84 12.23
C ALA A 196 26.73 0.83 12.60
N ALA A 197 27.55 1.64 11.90
CA ALA A 197 28.97 1.76 12.19
C ALA A 197 29.22 2.36 13.59
N ILE A 198 28.51 3.44 13.95
CA ILE A 198 28.61 4.07 15.29
C ILE A 198 28.15 3.10 16.39
N ALA A 199 27.00 2.43 16.19
CA ALA A 199 26.44 1.53 17.20
C ALA A 199 27.30 0.30 17.48
N SER A 200 28.13 -0.11 16.52
CA SER A 200 29.07 -1.25 16.64
C SER A 200 30.50 -0.85 16.98
N ALA A 201 30.81 0.47 16.97
CA ALA A 201 32.16 0.97 17.27
C ALA A 201 32.53 0.81 18.75
N GLN A 202 33.83 0.57 18.99
CA GLN A 202 34.41 0.59 20.33
C GLN A 202 35.33 1.82 20.48
N SER A 203 35.48 2.32 21.70
CA SER A 203 36.27 3.53 21.98
C SER A 203 37.74 3.44 21.55
N LYS A 204 38.25 2.23 21.38
CA LYS A 204 39.63 1.93 20.93
C LYS A 204 39.79 1.84 19.41
N ASP A 205 38.70 1.91 18.65
CA ASP A 205 38.75 1.74 17.20
C ASP A 205 39.37 3.00 16.57
N SER A 206 40.24 2.78 15.60
CA SER A 206 41.03 3.85 14.94
C SER A 206 40.16 4.82 14.11
N ASP A 207 38.97 4.41 13.77
CA ASP A 207 37.99 5.14 12.96
C ASP A 207 36.95 5.89 13.80
N ALA A 208 37.04 5.81 15.14
CA ALA A 208 36.08 6.51 16.03
C ALA A 208 36.03 8.02 15.76
N ALA A 209 37.19 8.66 15.50
CA ALA A 209 37.20 10.09 15.18
C ALA A 209 36.49 10.44 13.85
N GLU A 210 36.67 9.59 12.82
CA GLU A 210 35.99 9.73 11.53
C GLU A 210 34.47 9.65 11.70
N LEU A 211 34.01 8.68 12.49
CA LEU A 211 32.57 8.48 12.75
C LEU A 211 31.96 9.64 13.55
N ILE A 212 32.68 10.17 14.57
CA ILE A 212 32.22 11.34 15.34
C ILE A 212 32.09 12.57 14.42
N MET A 213 33.09 12.83 13.59
CA MET A 213 33.04 13.94 12.62
C MET A 213 31.87 13.79 11.66
N ALA A 214 31.63 12.61 11.14
CA ALA A 214 30.51 12.35 10.24
C ALA A 214 29.15 12.53 10.94
N ALA A 215 29.01 12.10 12.18
CA ALA A 215 27.79 12.25 12.97
C ALA A 215 27.47 13.72 13.30
N THR A 216 28.48 14.57 13.47
CA THR A 216 28.28 16.00 13.75
C THR A 216 28.00 16.84 12.51
N ALA A 217 28.13 16.26 11.32
CA ALA A 217 27.86 16.92 10.03
C ALA A 217 26.44 16.70 9.51
N ILE A 218 25.60 15.91 10.20
CA ILE A 218 24.20 15.63 9.88
C ILE A 218 23.30 16.58 10.65
#